data_458dcd903fb3c28a012523f785290dc5
#
_entry.id   458dcd903fb3c28a012523f785290dc5
#
_cell.length_a   1.000
_cell.length_b   1.000
_cell.length_c   1.000
_cell.angle_alpha   90.00
_cell.angle_beta   90.00
_cell.angle_gamma   90.00
#
_symmetry.space_group_name_H-M   'P 1'
#
loop_
_entity.id
_entity.type
_entity.pdbx_description
1 polymer ?
#
loop_
_entity_poly.entity_id
_entity_poly.type
_entity_poly.pdbx_seq_one_letter_code
_entity_poly.pdbx_strand_id
1 'polypeptide(L)'
;MHYLTFVAVEIPPYVEDLEENKKIEQAIVDLREDDAQEKIMKDIYLECLFERKTTFGRLVSDAVDETLAPFGQDSEDYQEFFDMTEEIKQEYENGKDDFYKTPDGKFKRNFYSVDGHQFIVRDKKVYEYVGKGKRQELRTKLAKKMKAYPDYPNKKAYKSFEDYAENGRYVNYDEKNKAYGYYCNPNTVYDWYAIGGRWFDCLLVKDSCVEVYLCDKKREDEKPAPEGYKWVAGARMKDIEWDLMLKIKKDRLIEEYEQYKKWFADGILPEKTYCTLRSNGISSWNGMEYYDGDTLEAFLERKGISPDVKYPSICYGYFYEGSYNERWCYTTAEEKGHDRPEIIWQKEVDMYLDGLNPDDVLVGVDIHI
;
A
#
# COMPACT_ATOMS: atom_id res chain seq x y z
N MET A 1 2.86 1.62 -2.08
CA MET A 1 1.54 2.32 -2.24
C MET A 1 0.64 1.94 -1.07
N HIS A 2 -0.46 2.67 -0.80
CA HIS A 2 -1.36 2.38 0.32
C HIS A 2 -2.71 1.93 -0.19
N TYR A 3 -3.23 0.85 0.37
CA TYR A 3 -4.50 0.26 -0.02
C TYR A 3 -5.35 -0.08 1.20
N LEU A 4 -6.65 0.28 1.15
CA LEU A 4 -7.62 -0.21 2.12
C LEU A 4 -7.90 -1.68 1.87
N THR A 5 -7.63 -2.50 2.85
CA THR A 5 -7.89 -3.95 2.82
C THR A 5 -8.83 -4.32 3.95
N PHE A 6 -9.82 -5.16 3.68
CA PHE A 6 -10.66 -5.71 4.72
C PHE A 6 -10.09 -7.02 5.27
N VAL A 7 -10.10 -7.11 6.60
CA VAL A 7 -9.76 -8.32 7.35
C VAL A 7 -10.95 -8.66 8.24
N ALA A 8 -11.50 -9.83 8.11
CA ALA A 8 -12.54 -10.33 9.02
C ALA A 8 -11.90 -11.28 10.03
N VAL A 9 -12.18 -11.06 11.31
CA VAL A 9 -11.65 -11.86 12.41
C VAL A 9 -12.76 -12.33 13.35
N GLU A 10 -12.60 -13.54 13.88
CA GLU A 10 -13.47 -14.08 14.92
C GLU A 10 -12.97 -13.63 16.29
N ILE A 11 -13.80 -12.92 17.03
CA ILE A 11 -13.49 -12.54 18.41
C ILE A 11 -14.37 -13.37 19.35
N PRO A 12 -13.76 -14.30 20.12
CA PRO A 12 -14.51 -15.14 21.04
C PRO A 12 -15.16 -14.31 22.17
N PRO A 13 -16.17 -14.87 22.87
CA PRO A 13 -16.70 -14.24 24.08
C PRO A 13 -15.59 -13.91 25.07
N TYR A 14 -15.56 -12.70 25.59
CA TYR A 14 -14.54 -12.21 26.50
C TYR A 14 -15.15 -11.49 27.71
N VAL A 15 -14.34 -11.32 28.73
CA VAL A 15 -14.66 -10.49 29.90
C VAL A 15 -13.75 -9.26 29.86
N GLU A 16 -14.34 -8.08 30.07
CA GLU A 16 -13.57 -6.83 30.11
C GLU A 16 -12.51 -6.86 31.20
N ASP A 17 -11.25 -6.73 30.84
CA ASP A 17 -10.14 -6.55 31.76
C ASP A 17 -9.99 -5.08 32.16
N LEU A 18 -10.81 -4.64 33.12
CA LEU A 18 -10.84 -3.26 33.58
C LEU A 18 -9.55 -2.81 34.27
N GLU A 19 -8.76 -3.74 34.82
CA GLU A 19 -7.46 -3.40 35.42
C GLU A 19 -6.42 -3.10 34.38
N GLU A 20 -6.32 -3.94 33.33
CA GLU A 20 -5.41 -3.72 32.22
C GLU A 20 -5.82 -2.48 31.42
N ASN A 21 -7.10 -2.29 31.16
CA ASN A 21 -7.60 -1.11 30.48
C ASN A 21 -7.16 0.19 31.21
N LYS A 22 -7.27 0.25 32.53
CA LYS A 22 -6.81 1.39 33.36
C LYS A 22 -5.31 1.60 33.27
N LYS A 23 -4.51 0.52 33.28
CA LYS A 23 -3.05 0.64 33.15
C LYS A 23 -2.67 1.26 31.80
N ILE A 24 -3.30 0.83 30.71
CA ILE A 24 -3.05 1.36 29.37
C ILE A 24 -3.52 2.82 29.30
N GLU A 25 -4.68 3.17 29.83
CA GLU A 25 -5.15 4.56 29.91
C GLU A 25 -4.15 5.45 30.66
N GLN A 26 -3.61 4.96 31.80
CA GLN A 26 -2.59 5.70 32.54
C GLN A 26 -1.30 5.85 31.71
N ALA A 27 -0.85 4.79 31.03
CA ALA A 27 0.32 4.85 30.16
C ALA A 27 0.16 5.87 29.02
N ILE A 28 -1.04 6.01 28.45
CA ILE A 28 -1.35 7.04 27.46
C ILE A 28 -1.19 8.45 28.05
N VAL A 29 -1.69 8.67 29.28
CA VAL A 29 -1.56 9.96 29.96
C VAL A 29 -0.09 10.27 30.24
N ASP A 30 0.64 9.32 30.83
CA ASP A 30 2.06 9.48 31.17
C ASP A 30 2.90 9.79 29.92
N LEU A 31 2.64 9.08 28.82
CA LEU A 31 3.34 9.29 27.56
C LEU A 31 3.01 10.66 26.92
N ARG A 32 1.77 11.14 27.06
CA ARG A 32 1.39 12.48 26.57
C ARG A 32 2.13 13.60 27.32
N GLU A 33 2.41 13.40 28.61
CA GLU A 33 3.13 14.34 29.46
C GLU A 33 4.66 14.23 29.35
N ASP A 34 5.20 13.18 28.74
CA ASP A 34 6.64 12.99 28.56
C ASP A 34 7.18 13.86 27.43
N ASP A 35 7.95 14.90 27.78
CA ASP A 35 8.60 15.81 26.84
C ASP A 35 10.00 15.33 26.38
N ALA A 36 10.50 14.22 26.93
CA ALA A 36 11.86 13.72 26.64
C ALA A 36 11.92 12.85 25.39
N GLN A 37 10.81 12.31 24.91
CA GLN A 37 10.76 11.46 23.72
C GLN A 37 10.70 12.26 22.41
N GLU A 38 11.38 11.73 21.40
CA GLU A 38 11.25 12.24 20.02
C GLU A 38 9.78 12.17 19.57
N LYS A 39 9.26 13.27 19.05
CA LYS A 39 7.84 13.44 18.71
C LYS A 39 7.27 12.30 17.85
N ILE A 40 8.04 11.85 16.84
CA ILE A 40 7.59 10.78 15.92
C ILE A 40 7.39 9.46 16.67
N MET A 41 8.34 9.09 17.52
CA MET A 41 8.25 7.86 18.31
C MET A 41 7.11 7.93 19.33
N LYS A 42 6.94 9.09 19.96
CA LYS A 42 5.83 9.35 20.90
C LYS A 42 4.47 9.17 20.21
N ASP A 43 4.30 9.72 19.01
CA ASP A 43 3.05 9.61 18.25
C ASP A 43 2.74 8.14 17.89
N ILE A 44 3.75 7.36 17.48
CA ILE A 44 3.61 5.92 17.19
C ILE A 44 3.19 5.13 18.44
N TYR A 45 3.86 5.34 19.59
CA TYR A 45 3.53 4.65 20.81
C TYR A 45 2.15 5.01 21.34
N LEU A 46 1.75 6.28 21.23
CA LEU A 46 0.40 6.71 21.62
C LEU A 46 -0.66 6.03 20.78
N GLU A 47 -0.44 5.90 19.48
CA GLU A 47 -1.35 5.20 18.58
C GLU A 47 -1.52 3.73 19.01
N CYS A 48 -0.43 3.00 19.17
CA CYS A 48 -0.45 1.60 19.61
C CYS A 48 -1.17 1.41 20.97
N LEU A 49 -0.91 2.28 21.94
CA LEU A 49 -1.57 2.20 23.26
C LEU A 49 -3.06 2.52 23.15
N PHE A 50 -3.43 3.51 22.35
CA PHE A 50 -4.82 3.92 22.19
C PHE A 50 -5.68 2.82 21.56
N GLU A 51 -5.16 2.14 20.56
CA GLU A 51 -5.83 1.02 19.89
C GLU A 51 -6.08 -0.16 20.82
N ARG A 52 -5.17 -0.37 21.76
CA ARG A 52 -5.20 -1.49 22.72
C ARG A 52 -5.81 -1.13 24.10
N LYS A 53 -6.39 0.05 24.27
CA LYS A 53 -6.93 0.52 25.56
C LYS A 53 -8.15 -0.24 26.05
N THR A 54 -8.85 -0.97 25.18
CA THR A 54 -9.99 -1.84 25.54
C THR A 54 -9.62 -3.30 25.32
N THR A 55 -10.29 -4.20 26.06
CA THR A 55 -10.12 -5.65 25.83
C THR A 55 -10.49 -6.02 24.40
N PHE A 56 -11.59 -5.47 23.88
CA PHE A 56 -11.98 -5.68 22.49
C PHE A 56 -10.90 -5.24 21.51
N GLY A 57 -10.33 -4.03 21.69
CA GLY A 57 -9.25 -3.53 20.82
C GLY A 57 -8.02 -4.44 20.80
N ARG A 58 -7.61 -4.97 21.97
CA ARG A 58 -6.49 -5.92 22.05
C ARG A 58 -6.76 -7.21 21.29
N LEU A 59 -7.93 -7.82 21.52
CA LEU A 59 -8.33 -9.05 20.85
C LEU A 59 -8.41 -8.88 19.34
N VAL A 60 -8.94 -7.77 18.87
CA VAL A 60 -8.97 -7.44 17.43
C VAL A 60 -7.56 -7.27 16.88
N SER A 61 -6.69 -6.50 17.55
CA SER A 61 -5.31 -6.32 17.11
C SER A 61 -4.59 -7.66 17.00
N ASP A 62 -4.64 -8.49 18.05
CA ASP A 62 -3.97 -9.79 18.07
C ASP A 62 -4.49 -10.73 16.96
N ALA A 63 -5.80 -10.76 16.72
CA ALA A 63 -6.39 -11.59 15.67
C ALA A 63 -6.05 -11.08 14.25
N VAL A 64 -5.97 -9.76 14.04
CA VAL A 64 -5.52 -9.17 12.77
C VAL A 64 -4.04 -9.47 12.56
N ASP A 65 -3.18 -9.29 13.59
CA ASP A 65 -1.76 -9.60 13.53
C ASP A 65 -1.55 -11.09 13.13
N GLU A 66 -2.28 -12.02 13.75
CA GLU A 66 -2.22 -13.45 13.42
C GLU A 66 -2.67 -13.72 11.98
N THR A 67 -3.74 -13.09 11.54
CA THR A 67 -4.28 -13.26 10.17
C THR A 67 -3.30 -12.74 9.11
N LEU A 68 -2.61 -11.63 9.39
CA LEU A 68 -1.72 -10.97 8.44
C LEU A 68 -0.28 -11.49 8.47
N ALA A 69 0.16 -12.09 9.58
CA ALA A 69 1.54 -12.58 9.75
C ALA A 69 2.08 -13.42 8.57
N PRO A 70 1.30 -14.33 7.94
CA PRO A 70 1.79 -15.11 6.80
C PRO A 70 2.14 -14.29 5.55
N PHE A 71 1.69 -13.04 5.47
CA PHE A 71 1.75 -12.18 4.27
C PHE A 71 2.72 -11.00 4.41
N GLY A 72 3.35 -10.83 5.56
CA GLY A 72 4.32 -9.75 5.78
C GLY A 72 5.67 -10.06 5.14
N GLN A 73 6.29 -9.05 4.52
CA GLN A 73 7.61 -9.19 3.89
C GLN A 73 8.67 -9.68 4.88
N ASP A 74 8.66 -9.14 6.09
CA ASP A 74 9.67 -9.39 7.12
C ASP A 74 9.22 -10.46 8.15
N SER A 75 8.17 -11.24 7.87
CA SER A 75 7.67 -12.30 8.76
C SER A 75 8.65 -13.47 8.79
N GLU A 76 9.50 -13.54 9.83
CA GLU A 76 10.61 -14.51 9.94
C GLU A 76 10.16 -15.97 9.83
N ASP A 77 9.02 -16.34 10.42
CA ASP A 77 8.49 -17.71 10.43
C ASP A 77 8.03 -18.20 9.05
N TYR A 78 7.82 -17.29 8.10
CA TYR A 78 7.32 -17.60 6.75
C TYR A 78 8.37 -17.39 5.65
N GLN A 79 9.63 -17.11 6.03
CA GLN A 79 10.70 -16.91 5.07
C GLN A 79 11.22 -18.21 4.52
N GLU A 80 11.31 -18.30 3.20
CA GLU A 80 11.95 -19.36 2.47
C GLU A 80 13.24 -18.88 1.81
N PHE A 81 14.23 -19.76 1.71
CA PHE A 81 15.47 -19.42 1.02
C PHE A 81 15.27 -19.52 -0.49
N PHE A 82 15.53 -18.45 -1.19
CA PHE A 82 15.49 -18.37 -2.63
C PHE A 82 16.90 -18.51 -3.22
N ASP A 83 17.20 -19.65 -3.83
CA ASP A 83 18.49 -19.95 -4.44
C ASP A 83 18.59 -19.28 -5.81
N MET A 84 19.53 -18.35 -5.95
CA MET A 84 19.82 -17.62 -7.18
C MET A 84 21.13 -18.07 -7.84
N THR A 85 21.79 -19.10 -7.34
CA THR A 85 23.14 -19.50 -7.76
C THR A 85 23.25 -19.70 -9.26
N GLU A 86 22.35 -20.47 -9.86
CA GLU A 86 22.39 -20.76 -11.30
C GLU A 86 22.03 -19.55 -12.14
N GLU A 87 21.08 -18.73 -11.73
CA GLU A 87 20.73 -17.48 -12.40
C GLU A 87 21.92 -16.51 -12.43
N ILE A 88 22.52 -16.26 -11.26
CA ILE A 88 23.69 -15.39 -11.13
C ILE A 88 24.87 -15.92 -11.95
N LYS A 89 25.06 -17.25 -11.99
CA LYS A 89 26.12 -17.88 -12.78
C LYS A 89 25.92 -17.69 -14.28
N GLN A 90 24.70 -17.87 -14.77
CA GLN A 90 24.36 -17.61 -16.16
C GLN A 90 24.58 -16.14 -16.55
N GLU A 91 24.17 -15.22 -15.66
CA GLU A 91 24.41 -13.79 -15.86
C GLU A 91 25.91 -13.43 -15.82
N TYR A 92 26.69 -14.05 -14.94
CA TYR A 92 28.13 -13.83 -14.90
C TYR A 92 28.81 -14.31 -16.20
N GLU A 93 28.45 -15.51 -16.66
CA GLU A 93 29.09 -16.14 -17.83
C GLU A 93 28.71 -15.47 -19.15
N ASN A 94 27.43 -15.15 -19.34
CA ASN A 94 26.85 -14.74 -20.61
C ASN A 94 26.35 -13.30 -20.64
N GLY A 95 26.15 -12.69 -19.48
CA GLY A 95 25.58 -11.37 -19.33
C GLY A 95 26.56 -10.26 -19.70
N LYS A 96 25.97 -9.13 -20.11
CA LYS A 96 26.64 -7.87 -20.37
C LYS A 96 25.86 -6.76 -19.71
N ASP A 97 26.59 -5.73 -19.28
CA ASP A 97 25.95 -4.57 -18.69
C ASP A 97 26.74 -3.30 -19.02
N ASP A 98 26.13 -2.15 -18.77
CA ASP A 98 26.79 -0.87 -18.87
C ASP A 98 27.58 -0.60 -17.60
N PHE A 99 28.90 -0.60 -17.70
CA PHE A 99 29.79 -0.38 -16.57
C PHE A 99 30.53 0.94 -16.65
N TYR A 100 30.97 1.37 -15.48
CA TYR A 100 32.02 2.37 -15.34
C TYR A 100 33.24 1.78 -14.68
N LYS A 101 34.38 2.28 -15.06
CA LYS A 101 35.60 2.10 -14.31
C LYS A 101 35.89 3.36 -13.52
N THR A 102 35.89 3.25 -12.21
CA THR A 102 36.21 4.32 -11.29
C THR A 102 37.72 4.61 -11.27
N PRO A 103 38.18 5.76 -10.75
CA PRO A 103 39.62 6.09 -10.68
C PRO A 103 40.46 5.08 -9.90
N ASP A 104 39.88 4.38 -8.91
CA ASP A 104 40.50 3.30 -8.14
C ASP A 104 40.46 1.93 -8.86
N GLY A 105 39.95 1.90 -10.08
CA GLY A 105 39.97 0.72 -10.94
C GLY A 105 38.83 -0.25 -10.78
N LYS A 106 37.82 0.05 -9.95
CA LYS A 106 36.63 -0.80 -9.77
C LYS A 106 35.61 -0.59 -10.85
N PHE A 107 34.97 -1.67 -11.28
CA PHE A 107 33.80 -1.60 -12.15
C PHE A 107 32.54 -1.37 -11.32
N LYS A 108 31.65 -0.53 -11.82
CA LYS A 108 30.33 -0.24 -11.24
C LYS A 108 29.29 -0.22 -12.35
N ARG A 109 28.08 -0.71 -12.04
CA ARG A 109 26.95 -0.68 -12.98
C ARG A 109 26.39 0.73 -13.14
N ASN A 110 25.51 0.87 -14.08
CA ASN A 110 24.89 2.07 -14.65
C ASN A 110 24.44 3.17 -13.66
N PHE A 111 24.24 2.89 -12.40
CA PHE A 111 23.89 3.88 -11.40
C PHE A 111 24.92 3.86 -10.26
N TYR A 112 25.62 4.97 -10.08
CA TYR A 112 26.70 5.05 -9.11
C TYR A 112 26.59 6.30 -8.24
N SER A 113 26.74 6.14 -6.92
CA SER A 113 26.79 7.24 -5.97
C SER A 113 28.22 7.41 -5.46
N VAL A 114 28.76 8.64 -5.52
CA VAL A 114 30.03 9.03 -4.90
C VAL A 114 29.80 10.32 -4.12
N ASP A 115 30.14 10.32 -2.86
CA ASP A 115 30.02 11.51 -1.99
C ASP A 115 28.63 12.16 -2.05
N GLY A 116 27.57 11.34 -2.07
CA GLY A 116 26.18 11.81 -2.16
C GLY A 116 25.71 12.24 -3.56
N HIS A 117 26.59 12.17 -4.55
CA HIS A 117 26.25 12.48 -5.94
C HIS A 117 25.91 11.20 -6.72
N GLN A 118 24.84 11.24 -7.51
CA GLN A 118 24.39 10.12 -8.34
C GLN A 118 24.80 10.35 -9.79
N PHE A 119 25.46 9.35 -10.39
CA PHE A 119 25.95 9.45 -11.76
C PHE A 119 25.34 8.38 -12.65
N ILE A 120 25.03 8.79 -13.90
CA ILE A 120 24.57 7.89 -14.97
C ILE A 120 25.50 8.08 -16.16
N VAL A 121 25.91 6.98 -16.82
CA VAL A 121 26.59 7.06 -18.11
C VAL A 121 25.63 6.70 -19.23
N ARG A 122 25.62 7.55 -20.26
CA ARG A 122 25.00 7.30 -21.55
C ARG A 122 25.97 7.74 -22.64
N ASP A 123 26.00 7.02 -23.74
CA ASP A 123 26.77 7.39 -24.94
C ASP A 123 28.22 7.76 -24.64
N LYS A 124 28.87 7.00 -23.77
CA LYS A 124 30.27 7.23 -23.33
C LYS A 124 30.49 8.54 -22.55
N LYS A 125 29.43 9.20 -22.08
CA LYS A 125 29.48 10.42 -21.26
C LYS A 125 28.90 10.16 -19.89
N VAL A 126 29.40 10.88 -18.89
CA VAL A 126 28.92 10.83 -17.51
C VAL A 126 28.00 12.00 -17.25
N TYR A 127 26.84 11.73 -16.70
CA TYR A 127 25.85 12.73 -16.31
C TYR A 127 25.61 12.66 -14.80
N GLU A 128 25.49 13.80 -14.16
CA GLU A 128 25.03 13.90 -12.78
C GLU A 128 23.51 14.03 -12.74
N TYR A 129 22.88 13.33 -11.79
CA TYR A 129 21.47 13.49 -11.50
C TYR A 129 21.27 14.68 -10.55
N VAL A 130 20.63 15.74 -11.03
CA VAL A 130 20.41 16.99 -10.29
C VAL A 130 18.96 17.15 -9.79
N GLY A 131 18.22 16.05 -9.68
CA GLY A 131 16.83 16.02 -9.18
C GLY A 131 15.77 16.30 -10.25
N LYS A 132 14.49 15.96 -9.94
CA LYS A 132 13.32 16.11 -10.82
C LYS A 132 13.50 15.55 -12.24
N GLY A 133 14.20 14.41 -12.39
CA GLY A 133 14.45 13.77 -13.69
C GLY A 133 15.48 14.51 -14.57
N LYS A 134 16.07 15.61 -14.10
CA LYS A 134 17.07 16.35 -14.87
C LYS A 134 18.46 15.76 -14.70
N ARG A 135 19.19 15.69 -15.81
CA ARG A 135 20.56 15.18 -15.90
C ARG A 135 21.45 16.28 -16.47
N GLN A 136 22.59 16.48 -15.85
CA GLN A 136 23.60 17.45 -16.32
C GLN A 136 24.86 16.70 -16.71
N GLU A 137 25.37 16.95 -17.93
CA GLU A 137 26.65 16.39 -18.36
C GLU A 137 27.77 16.88 -17.45
N LEU A 138 28.46 15.95 -16.79
CA LEU A 138 29.53 16.28 -15.87
C LEU A 138 30.82 16.55 -16.62
N ARG A 139 31.29 17.77 -16.49
CA ARG A 139 32.60 18.19 -16.97
C ARG A 139 33.66 18.30 -15.84
N THR A 140 33.39 17.65 -14.70
CA THR A 140 34.29 17.70 -13.53
C THR A 140 35.57 16.89 -13.73
N LYS A 141 36.59 17.17 -12.89
CA LYS A 141 37.83 16.39 -12.89
C LYS A 141 37.59 14.90 -12.58
N LEU A 142 36.57 14.58 -11.79
CA LEU A 142 36.17 13.21 -11.44
C LEU A 142 35.55 12.49 -12.66
N ALA A 143 34.58 13.10 -13.33
CA ALA A 143 33.95 12.54 -14.51
C ALA A 143 34.94 12.26 -15.66
N LYS A 144 35.96 13.12 -15.83
CA LYS A 144 37.01 12.91 -16.81
C LYS A 144 37.92 11.70 -16.53
N LYS A 145 37.90 11.21 -15.27
CA LYS A 145 38.66 10.02 -14.85
C LYS A 145 37.84 8.74 -14.90
N MET A 146 36.53 8.85 -15.09
CA MET A 146 35.66 7.71 -15.24
C MET A 146 35.64 7.26 -16.70
N LYS A 147 35.75 5.96 -16.93
CA LYS A 147 35.72 5.38 -18.26
C LYS A 147 34.47 4.51 -18.40
N ALA A 148 33.64 4.80 -19.40
CA ALA A 148 32.45 4.04 -19.71
C ALA A 148 32.74 2.80 -20.57
N TYR A 149 32.08 1.71 -20.26
CA TYR A 149 32.14 0.44 -20.97
C TYR A 149 30.71 -0.05 -21.22
N PRO A 150 30.05 0.37 -22.33
CA PRO A 150 28.75 -0.13 -22.69
C PRO A 150 28.84 -1.60 -23.16
N ASP A 151 27.79 -2.37 -22.90
CA ASP A 151 27.68 -3.79 -23.28
C ASP A 151 28.90 -4.63 -22.88
N TYR A 152 29.49 -4.33 -21.74
CA TYR A 152 30.74 -4.99 -21.30
C TYR A 152 30.43 -6.30 -20.58
N PRO A 153 31.11 -7.43 -20.93
CA PRO A 153 30.84 -8.72 -20.32
C PRO A 153 31.07 -8.74 -18.81
N ASN A 154 30.10 -9.28 -18.05
CA ASN A 154 30.19 -9.38 -16.59
C ASN A 154 31.46 -10.08 -16.12
N LYS A 155 31.81 -11.22 -16.73
CA LYS A 155 33.05 -11.95 -16.42
C LYS A 155 34.36 -11.22 -16.67
N LYS A 156 34.33 -10.08 -17.36
CA LYS A 156 35.50 -9.21 -17.53
C LYS A 156 35.48 -8.04 -16.57
N ALA A 157 34.30 -7.70 -16.03
CA ALA A 157 34.13 -6.63 -15.05
C ALA A 157 34.46 -7.08 -13.63
N TYR A 158 34.20 -8.33 -13.31
CA TYR A 158 34.40 -8.93 -11.99
C TYR A 158 35.49 -10.01 -12.02
N LYS A 159 36.18 -10.23 -10.89
CA LYS A 159 37.32 -11.12 -10.80
C LYS A 159 36.96 -12.60 -10.83
N SER A 160 35.80 -12.94 -10.28
CA SER A 160 35.26 -14.29 -10.20
C SER A 160 33.73 -14.27 -10.15
N PHE A 161 33.11 -15.44 -10.16
CA PHE A 161 31.67 -15.61 -9.94
C PHE A 161 31.26 -15.08 -8.57
N GLU A 162 32.01 -15.39 -7.53
CA GLU A 162 31.76 -14.94 -6.16
C GLU A 162 31.81 -13.41 -6.05
N ASP A 163 32.83 -12.80 -6.68
CA ASP A 163 32.94 -11.33 -6.74
C ASP A 163 31.74 -10.69 -7.47
N TYR A 164 31.23 -11.37 -8.50
CA TYR A 164 30.03 -10.93 -9.19
C TYR A 164 28.76 -11.08 -8.33
N ALA A 165 28.59 -12.22 -7.66
CA ALA A 165 27.46 -12.44 -6.77
C ALA A 165 27.40 -11.39 -5.66
N GLU A 166 28.50 -11.17 -4.96
CA GLU A 166 28.54 -10.29 -3.80
C GLU A 166 28.56 -8.79 -4.19
N ASN A 167 29.37 -8.39 -5.17
CA ASN A 167 29.58 -6.98 -5.51
C ASN A 167 28.82 -6.50 -6.77
N GLY A 168 28.32 -7.42 -7.56
CA GLY A 168 27.54 -7.15 -8.77
C GLY A 168 26.03 -7.31 -8.57
N ARG A 169 25.63 -8.37 -7.90
CA ARG A 169 24.22 -8.67 -7.59
C ARG A 169 23.82 -8.36 -6.15
N TYR A 170 24.80 -8.10 -5.26
CA TYR A 170 24.61 -7.88 -3.82
C TYR A 170 23.89 -9.06 -3.14
N VAL A 171 24.21 -10.27 -3.59
CA VAL A 171 23.69 -11.53 -3.04
C VAL A 171 24.81 -12.24 -2.30
N ASN A 172 24.56 -12.59 -1.03
CA ASN A 172 25.53 -13.24 -0.19
C ASN A 172 25.43 -14.77 -0.30
N TYR A 173 26.55 -15.43 -0.01
CA TYR A 173 26.57 -16.89 0.14
C TYR A 173 25.96 -17.29 1.48
N ASP A 174 24.99 -18.20 1.45
CA ASP A 174 24.37 -18.78 2.64
C ASP A 174 25.02 -20.12 2.96
N GLU A 175 25.66 -20.21 4.11
CA GLU A 175 26.39 -21.41 4.55
C GLU A 175 25.47 -22.62 4.83
N LYS A 176 24.24 -22.35 5.27
CA LYS A 176 23.25 -23.41 5.58
C LYS A 176 22.75 -24.07 4.30
N ASN A 177 22.41 -23.28 3.31
CA ASN A 177 21.88 -23.74 2.02
C ASN A 177 22.99 -24.03 1.00
N LYS A 178 24.24 -23.64 1.26
CA LYS A 178 25.41 -23.75 0.38
C LYS A 178 25.16 -23.16 -1.01
N ALA A 179 24.52 -22.00 -1.06
CA ALA A 179 24.06 -21.33 -2.26
C ALA A 179 24.12 -19.81 -2.10
N TYR A 180 24.16 -19.09 -3.23
CA TYR A 180 23.95 -17.66 -3.26
C TYR A 180 22.46 -17.37 -3.36
N GLY A 181 21.90 -16.59 -2.43
CA GLY A 181 20.47 -16.34 -2.39
C GLY A 181 20.10 -15.37 -1.27
N TYR A 182 18.82 -15.26 -1.05
CA TYR A 182 18.26 -14.46 0.02
C TYR A 182 17.01 -15.15 0.59
N TYR A 183 16.67 -14.78 1.82
CA TYR A 183 15.41 -15.20 2.41
C TYR A 183 14.33 -14.20 2.02
N CYS A 184 13.17 -14.71 1.64
CA CYS A 184 11.98 -13.90 1.39
C CYS A 184 10.73 -14.71 1.75
N ASN A 185 9.68 -14.04 2.09
CA ASN A 185 8.37 -14.66 2.23
C ASN A 185 7.71 -14.76 0.84
N PRO A 186 7.49 -15.98 0.28
CA PRO A 186 6.90 -16.14 -1.04
C PRO A 186 5.43 -15.65 -1.11
N ASN A 187 4.77 -15.51 0.04
CA ASN A 187 3.39 -15.04 0.15
C ASN A 187 3.30 -13.53 0.46
N THR A 188 4.39 -12.80 0.32
CA THR A 188 4.43 -11.36 0.64
C THR A 188 3.34 -10.58 -0.10
N VAL A 189 2.54 -9.86 0.68
CA VAL A 189 1.52 -8.92 0.19
C VAL A 189 1.86 -7.49 0.60
N TYR A 190 2.52 -7.31 1.76
CA TYR A 190 2.82 -5.97 2.29
C TYR A 190 4.19 -5.93 2.96
N ASP A 191 4.80 -4.73 3.00
CA ASP A 191 6.01 -4.46 3.78
C ASP A 191 5.67 -3.96 5.20
N TRP A 192 4.56 -3.23 5.36
CA TRP A 192 3.99 -2.86 6.65
C TRP A 192 2.48 -2.60 6.55
N TYR A 193 1.79 -2.61 7.68
CA TYR A 193 0.38 -2.27 7.78
C TYR A 193 0.06 -1.48 9.04
N ALA A 194 -1.12 -0.84 9.04
CA ALA A 194 -1.72 -0.25 10.23
C ALA A 194 -3.23 -0.51 10.22
N ILE A 195 -3.79 -0.94 11.33
CA ILE A 195 -5.24 -1.08 11.46
C ILE A 195 -5.85 0.33 11.39
N GLY A 196 -6.84 0.51 10.52
CA GLY A 196 -7.40 1.81 10.21
C GLY A 196 -6.44 2.68 9.39
N GLY A 197 -5.33 3.12 9.95
CA GLY A 197 -4.35 3.94 9.25
C GLY A 197 -4.97 5.16 8.56
N ARG A 198 -4.93 5.21 7.23
CA ARG A 198 -5.57 6.26 6.41
C ARG A 198 -7.08 6.11 6.31
N TRP A 199 -7.62 4.95 6.68
CA TRP A 199 -9.05 4.60 6.58
C TRP A 199 -9.64 4.26 7.94
N PHE A 200 -9.19 4.97 8.99
CA PHE A 200 -9.72 4.84 10.35
C PHE A 200 -11.23 5.12 10.46
N ASP A 201 -11.81 5.73 9.43
CA ASP A 201 -13.21 6.14 9.29
C ASP A 201 -13.93 5.34 8.16
N CYS A 202 -13.60 4.06 7.98
CA CYS A 202 -14.11 3.26 6.85
C CYS A 202 -15.46 2.60 7.09
N LEU A 203 -15.86 2.38 8.34
CA LEU A 203 -17.13 1.73 8.72
C LEU A 203 -17.98 2.66 9.57
N LEU A 204 -19.29 2.63 9.38
CA LEU A 204 -20.26 3.44 10.11
C LEU A 204 -21.06 2.57 11.07
N VAL A 205 -21.14 2.99 12.33
CA VAL A 205 -21.91 2.31 13.39
C VAL A 205 -22.71 3.32 14.19
N LYS A 206 -23.67 2.86 14.99
CA LYS A 206 -24.37 3.72 15.98
C LYS A 206 -23.42 4.18 17.07
N ASP A 207 -23.62 5.39 17.59
CA ASP A 207 -22.83 5.93 18.71
C ASP A 207 -22.87 5.00 19.94
N SER A 208 -23.98 4.29 20.16
CA SER A 208 -24.15 3.34 21.26
C SER A 208 -23.35 2.03 21.12
N CYS A 209 -22.78 1.74 19.93
CA CYS A 209 -21.98 0.55 19.73
C CYS A 209 -20.66 0.65 20.52
N VAL A 210 -20.39 -0.35 21.38
CA VAL A 210 -19.21 -0.38 22.27
C VAL A 210 -18.10 -1.29 21.74
N GLU A 211 -18.45 -2.35 21.01
CA GLU A 211 -17.49 -3.26 20.39
C GLU A 211 -17.01 -2.69 19.05
N VAL A 212 -16.13 -1.71 19.14
CA VAL A 212 -15.59 -0.99 18.00
C VAL A 212 -14.08 -0.83 18.14
N TYR A 213 -13.40 -0.86 16.99
CA TYR A 213 -11.98 -0.51 16.89
C TYR A 213 -11.84 0.95 16.51
N LEU A 214 -11.27 1.74 17.40
CA LEU A 214 -11.07 3.18 17.23
C LEU A 214 -9.59 3.48 17.09
N CYS A 215 -9.24 4.38 16.16
CA CYS A 215 -7.89 4.94 16.04
C CYS A 215 -7.82 6.34 16.64
N ASP A 216 -6.67 6.74 17.17
CA ASP A 216 -6.46 8.08 17.76
C ASP A 216 -6.25 9.19 16.71
N LYS A 217 -6.20 8.83 15.44
CA LYS A 217 -5.96 9.80 14.35
C LYS A 217 -7.18 10.67 14.11
N LYS A 218 -7.00 11.98 14.29
CA LYS A 218 -7.91 13.00 13.76
C LYS A 218 -7.28 13.58 12.50
N ARG A 219 -7.95 13.44 11.38
CA ARG A 219 -7.59 14.16 10.14
C ARG A 219 -8.36 15.47 10.07
N GLU A 220 -7.73 16.50 9.44
CA GLU A 220 -8.40 17.76 9.13
C GLU A 220 -9.59 17.57 8.17
N ASP A 221 -9.60 16.46 7.43
CA ASP A 221 -10.62 16.08 6.44
C ASP A 221 -11.51 14.91 6.90
N GLU A 222 -11.62 14.67 8.23
CA GLU A 222 -12.51 13.67 8.80
C GLU A 222 -13.94 13.84 8.29
N LYS A 223 -14.51 12.77 7.75
CA LYS A 223 -15.89 12.79 7.26
C LYS A 223 -16.84 13.01 8.44
N PRO A 224 -17.72 14.02 8.38
CA PRO A 224 -18.71 14.17 9.41
C PRO A 224 -19.62 12.93 9.45
N ALA A 225 -19.78 12.33 10.63
CA ALA A 225 -20.75 11.28 10.83
C ALA A 225 -22.18 11.87 10.87
N PRO A 226 -23.18 11.13 10.39
CA PRO A 226 -24.58 11.50 10.64
C PRO A 226 -24.88 11.54 12.15
N GLU A 227 -25.89 12.32 12.53
CA GLU A 227 -26.34 12.40 13.92
C GLU A 227 -26.71 11.02 14.47
N GLY A 228 -26.15 10.64 15.65
CA GLY A 228 -26.36 9.35 16.29
C GLY A 228 -25.46 8.21 15.77
N TYR A 229 -24.48 8.53 14.92
CA TYR A 229 -23.54 7.57 14.34
C TYR A 229 -22.10 8.05 14.47
N LYS A 230 -21.17 7.08 14.39
CA LYS A 230 -19.72 7.33 14.37
C LYS A 230 -19.02 6.47 13.33
N TRP A 231 -17.95 7.01 12.75
CA TRP A 231 -17.03 6.27 11.90
C TRP A 231 -15.99 5.54 12.74
N VAL A 232 -15.65 4.29 12.34
CA VAL A 232 -14.71 3.42 13.04
C VAL A 232 -13.84 2.65 12.03
N ALA A 233 -12.71 2.12 12.48
CA ALA A 233 -11.86 1.26 11.67
C ALA A 233 -12.30 -0.21 11.70
N GLY A 234 -13.01 -0.66 12.74
CA GLY A 234 -13.49 -2.03 12.85
C GLY A 234 -14.73 -2.14 13.73
N ALA A 235 -15.62 -3.07 13.38
CA ALA A 235 -16.84 -3.37 14.15
C ALA A 235 -17.39 -4.76 13.76
N ARG A 236 -18.31 -5.32 14.58
CA ARG A 236 -19.02 -6.55 14.21
C ARG A 236 -19.88 -6.31 12.99
N MET A 237 -19.94 -7.29 12.10
CA MET A 237 -20.72 -7.23 10.85
C MET A 237 -22.18 -6.80 11.07
N LYS A 238 -22.82 -7.30 12.13
CA LYS A 238 -24.22 -6.98 12.50
C LYS A 238 -24.45 -5.54 12.96
N ASP A 239 -23.39 -4.83 13.38
CA ASP A 239 -23.46 -3.48 13.94
C ASP A 239 -23.13 -2.41 12.89
N ILE A 240 -22.65 -2.82 11.70
CA ILE A 240 -22.30 -1.92 10.61
C ILE A 240 -23.56 -1.48 9.86
N GLU A 241 -23.73 -0.19 9.69
CA GLU A 241 -24.90 0.44 9.06
C GLU A 241 -24.75 0.51 7.52
N TRP A 242 -24.71 -0.67 6.90
CA TRP A 242 -24.43 -0.83 5.46
C TRP A 242 -25.38 -0.04 4.55
N ASP A 243 -26.69 -0.08 4.82
CA ASP A 243 -27.70 0.63 4.03
C ASP A 243 -27.46 2.15 4.08
N LEU A 244 -27.10 2.67 5.26
CA LEU A 244 -26.81 4.09 5.43
C LEU A 244 -25.50 4.47 4.74
N MET A 245 -24.47 3.64 4.84
CA MET A 245 -23.20 3.84 4.12
C MET A 245 -23.41 3.84 2.60
N LEU A 246 -24.21 2.90 2.08
CA LEU A 246 -24.54 2.83 0.65
C LEU A 246 -25.32 4.08 0.20
N LYS A 247 -26.26 4.54 1.01
CA LYS A 247 -26.99 5.78 0.76
C LYS A 247 -26.05 6.98 0.71
N ILE A 248 -25.16 7.14 1.69
CA ILE A 248 -24.17 8.23 1.76
C ILE A 248 -23.27 8.22 0.51
N LYS A 249 -22.76 7.04 0.12
CA LYS A 249 -21.96 6.89 -1.09
C LYS A 249 -22.74 7.33 -2.33
N LYS A 250 -23.98 6.86 -2.47
CA LYS A 250 -24.84 7.18 -3.61
C LYS A 250 -25.15 8.67 -3.69
N ASP A 251 -25.53 9.30 -2.58
CA ASP A 251 -25.83 10.73 -2.52
C ASP A 251 -24.62 11.56 -2.96
N ARG A 252 -23.41 11.24 -2.47
CA ARG A 252 -22.17 11.86 -2.90
C ARG A 252 -21.91 11.70 -4.39
N LEU A 253 -22.10 10.50 -4.94
CA LEU A 253 -21.88 10.26 -6.37
C LEU A 253 -22.91 11.00 -7.26
N ILE A 254 -24.12 11.21 -6.79
CA ILE A 254 -25.10 12.04 -7.49
C ILE A 254 -24.62 13.50 -7.53
N GLU A 255 -24.11 14.02 -6.42
CA GLU A 255 -23.55 15.38 -6.38
C GLU A 255 -22.32 15.51 -7.31
N GLU A 256 -21.43 14.53 -7.30
CA GLU A 256 -20.27 14.47 -8.21
C GLU A 256 -20.70 14.45 -9.69
N TYR A 257 -21.71 13.66 -10.04
CA TYR A 257 -22.25 13.58 -11.40
C TYR A 257 -22.75 14.94 -11.88
N GLU A 258 -23.59 15.60 -11.07
CA GLU A 258 -24.14 16.92 -11.42
C GLU A 258 -23.01 17.97 -11.53
N GLN A 259 -21.99 17.88 -10.69
CA GLN A 259 -20.83 18.73 -10.74
C GLN A 259 -19.99 18.52 -12.00
N TYR A 260 -19.68 17.28 -12.37
CA TYR A 260 -18.94 16.97 -13.60
C TYR A 260 -19.70 17.38 -14.85
N LYS A 261 -21.00 17.10 -14.88
CA LYS A 261 -21.89 17.51 -15.97
C LYS A 261 -21.88 19.03 -16.17
N LYS A 262 -21.95 19.79 -15.08
CA LYS A 262 -21.85 21.24 -15.11
C LYS A 262 -20.48 21.72 -15.61
N TRP A 263 -19.38 21.19 -15.06
CA TRP A 263 -18.03 21.58 -15.47
C TRP A 263 -17.77 21.31 -16.96
N PHE A 264 -18.27 20.16 -17.44
CA PHE A 264 -18.15 19.81 -18.84
C PHE A 264 -18.94 20.76 -19.75
N ALA A 265 -20.19 21.06 -19.39
CA ALA A 265 -21.05 21.98 -20.14
C ALA A 265 -20.50 23.42 -20.17
N ASP A 266 -19.95 23.90 -19.05
CA ASP A 266 -19.34 25.21 -18.93
C ASP A 266 -17.96 25.31 -19.62
N GLY A 267 -17.32 24.17 -19.87
CA GLY A 267 -15.95 24.09 -20.39
C GLY A 267 -14.89 24.62 -19.41
N ILE A 268 -15.20 24.63 -18.11
CA ILE A 268 -14.37 25.24 -17.05
C ILE A 268 -14.26 24.23 -15.88
N LEU A 269 -13.01 23.97 -15.47
CA LEU A 269 -12.69 23.22 -14.24
C LEU A 269 -12.29 24.16 -13.11
N PRO A 270 -12.48 23.78 -11.85
CA PRO A 270 -11.96 24.51 -10.70
C PRO A 270 -10.44 24.72 -10.77
N GLU A 271 -9.95 25.82 -10.21
CA GLU A 271 -8.52 26.18 -10.23
C GLU A 271 -7.64 25.14 -9.52
N LYS A 272 -8.18 24.47 -8.49
CA LYS A 272 -7.51 23.39 -7.78
C LYS A 272 -8.26 22.06 -8.00
N THR A 273 -7.96 21.38 -9.11
CA THR A 273 -8.51 20.06 -9.40
C THR A 273 -7.44 19.15 -10.01
N TYR A 274 -7.57 17.86 -9.79
CA TYR A 274 -6.78 16.82 -10.47
C TYR A 274 -7.42 16.37 -11.78
N CYS A 275 -8.55 16.98 -12.16
CA CYS A 275 -9.27 16.66 -13.37
C CYS A 275 -8.72 17.40 -14.58
N THR A 276 -8.93 16.81 -15.76
CA THR A 276 -8.60 17.39 -17.08
C THR A 276 -9.82 17.31 -17.98
N LEU A 277 -10.17 18.44 -18.60
CA LEU A 277 -11.24 18.50 -19.59
C LEU A 277 -10.76 17.81 -20.88
N ARG A 278 -11.56 16.89 -21.40
CA ARG A 278 -11.35 16.17 -22.68
C ARG A 278 -12.47 16.52 -23.66
N SER A 279 -12.28 16.20 -24.93
CA SER A 279 -13.32 16.41 -25.94
C SER A 279 -14.59 15.58 -25.74
N ASN A 280 -14.49 14.48 -24.98
CA ASN A 280 -15.57 13.54 -24.73
C ASN A 280 -15.90 13.36 -23.23
N GLY A 281 -15.48 14.31 -22.38
CA GLY A 281 -15.78 14.23 -20.93
C GLY A 281 -14.71 14.82 -20.05
N ILE A 282 -14.63 14.32 -18.83
CA ILE A 282 -13.66 14.72 -17.79
C ILE A 282 -12.85 13.50 -17.36
N SER A 283 -11.54 13.62 -17.30
CA SER A 283 -10.63 12.58 -16.82
C SER A 283 -9.82 13.04 -15.62
N SER A 284 -9.44 12.09 -14.76
CA SER A 284 -8.42 12.26 -13.72
C SER A 284 -7.21 11.37 -14.01
N TRP A 285 -6.29 11.28 -13.04
CA TRP A 285 -5.20 10.29 -13.09
C TRP A 285 -5.71 8.83 -12.99
N ASN A 286 -6.94 8.62 -12.49
CA ASN A 286 -7.62 7.32 -12.43
C ASN A 286 -8.35 6.93 -13.73
N GLY A 287 -8.34 7.79 -14.75
CA GLY A 287 -9.06 7.56 -16.00
C GLY A 287 -10.23 8.53 -16.23
N MET A 288 -11.25 8.05 -16.94
CA MET A 288 -12.43 8.87 -17.23
C MET A 288 -13.40 8.90 -16.04
N GLU A 289 -13.62 10.10 -15.52
CA GLU A 289 -14.56 10.35 -14.41
C GLU A 289 -15.98 10.56 -14.93
N TYR A 290 -16.14 11.27 -16.05
CA TYR A 290 -17.42 11.59 -16.66
C TYR A 290 -17.31 11.55 -18.18
N TYR A 291 -18.28 10.95 -18.86
CA TYR A 291 -18.40 10.98 -20.31
C TYR A 291 -19.52 11.94 -20.75
N ASP A 292 -19.32 12.62 -21.86
CA ASP A 292 -20.37 13.42 -22.49
C ASP A 292 -21.56 12.51 -22.85
N GLY A 293 -22.74 12.90 -22.38
CA GLY A 293 -23.97 12.11 -22.56
C GLY A 293 -24.18 10.97 -21.56
N ASP A 294 -23.32 10.83 -20.52
CA ASP A 294 -23.61 9.88 -19.44
C ASP A 294 -25.00 10.13 -18.84
N THR A 295 -25.77 9.06 -18.67
CA THR A 295 -26.92 9.08 -17.76
C THR A 295 -26.43 8.90 -16.32
N LEU A 296 -27.24 9.32 -15.34
CA LEU A 296 -26.92 9.10 -13.93
C LEU A 296 -26.75 7.63 -13.62
N GLU A 297 -27.60 6.75 -14.19
CA GLU A 297 -27.52 5.31 -14.00
C GLU A 297 -26.19 4.74 -14.52
N ALA A 298 -25.77 5.10 -15.74
CA ALA A 298 -24.52 4.66 -16.32
C ALA A 298 -23.31 5.15 -15.51
N PHE A 299 -23.37 6.39 -15.01
CA PHE A 299 -22.34 6.93 -14.13
C PHE A 299 -22.25 6.15 -12.81
N LEU A 300 -23.38 5.93 -12.14
CA LEU A 300 -23.43 5.20 -10.86
C LEU A 300 -22.94 3.76 -11.02
N GLU A 301 -23.39 3.06 -12.08
CA GLU A 301 -22.95 1.68 -12.37
C GLU A 301 -21.43 1.60 -12.56
N ARG A 302 -20.84 2.53 -13.31
CA ARG A 302 -19.38 2.61 -13.50
C ARG A 302 -18.64 2.88 -12.18
N LYS A 303 -19.28 3.55 -11.21
CA LYS A 303 -18.78 3.83 -9.87
C LYS A 303 -19.15 2.73 -8.84
N GLY A 304 -19.56 1.56 -9.30
CA GLY A 304 -19.87 0.41 -8.46
C GLY A 304 -21.20 0.51 -7.70
N ILE A 305 -22.15 1.28 -8.20
CA ILE A 305 -23.50 1.39 -7.63
C ILE A 305 -24.53 0.92 -8.66
N SER A 306 -25.18 -0.20 -8.37
CA SER A 306 -26.31 -0.71 -9.13
C SER A 306 -27.42 -1.19 -8.16
N PRO A 307 -28.63 -1.49 -8.64
CA PRO A 307 -29.71 -1.98 -7.78
C PRO A 307 -29.40 -3.26 -7.00
N ASP A 308 -28.46 -4.05 -7.49
CA ASP A 308 -28.10 -5.36 -6.91
C ASP A 308 -26.96 -5.25 -5.89
N VAL A 309 -26.32 -4.09 -5.72
CA VAL A 309 -25.22 -3.85 -4.79
C VAL A 309 -25.76 -3.73 -3.37
N LYS A 310 -25.22 -4.54 -2.45
CA LYS A 310 -25.62 -4.56 -1.05
C LYS A 310 -24.72 -3.70 -0.16
N TYR A 311 -23.43 -3.70 -0.45
CA TYR A 311 -22.42 -3.04 0.38
C TYR A 311 -21.69 -1.98 -0.45
N PRO A 312 -21.35 -0.81 0.11
CA PRO A 312 -20.51 0.14 -0.58
C PRO A 312 -19.09 -0.42 -0.68
N SER A 313 -18.59 -0.68 -1.91
CA SER A 313 -17.17 -1.03 -2.06
C SER A 313 -16.29 0.12 -1.68
N ILE A 314 -15.51 -0.06 -0.63
CA ILE A 314 -14.53 0.90 -0.14
C ILE A 314 -13.13 0.30 -0.05
N CYS A 315 -13.01 -1.04 -0.16
CA CYS A 315 -11.72 -1.72 -0.09
C CYS A 315 -11.12 -2.01 -1.47
N TYR A 316 -9.81 -2.05 -1.51
CA TYR A 316 -9.03 -2.50 -2.67
C TYR A 316 -8.74 -3.99 -2.62
N GLY A 317 -8.67 -4.57 -1.42
CA GLY A 317 -8.45 -5.98 -1.19
C GLY A 317 -9.14 -6.51 0.05
N TYR A 318 -9.16 -7.83 0.21
CA TYR A 318 -9.62 -8.50 1.42
C TYR A 318 -8.88 -9.83 1.63
N PHE A 319 -8.74 -10.24 2.89
CA PHE A 319 -8.24 -11.55 3.26
C PHE A 319 -9.38 -12.51 3.52
N TYR A 320 -9.33 -13.68 2.88
CA TYR A 320 -10.34 -14.73 3.02
C TYR A 320 -9.69 -16.11 2.91
N GLU A 321 -9.96 -16.99 3.88
CA GLU A 321 -9.48 -18.38 3.94
C GLU A 321 -7.97 -18.52 3.67
N GLY A 322 -7.16 -17.64 4.26
CA GLY A 322 -5.70 -17.68 4.11
C GLY A 322 -5.19 -17.22 2.74
N SER A 323 -5.99 -16.48 1.99
CA SER A 323 -5.60 -15.89 0.72
C SER A 323 -5.90 -14.40 0.67
N TYR A 324 -5.03 -13.65 0.01
CA TYR A 324 -5.28 -12.25 -0.31
C TYR A 324 -5.96 -12.11 -1.67
N ASN A 325 -7.04 -11.36 -1.69
CA ASN A 325 -7.81 -11.06 -2.89
C ASN A 325 -7.79 -9.56 -3.11
N GLU A 326 -7.42 -9.11 -4.32
CA GLU A 326 -7.31 -7.70 -4.63
C GLU A 326 -8.02 -7.33 -5.94
N ARG A 327 -8.34 -6.05 -6.08
CA ARG A 327 -8.96 -5.52 -7.30
C ARG A 327 -8.05 -5.64 -8.52
N TRP A 328 -6.74 -5.57 -8.33
CA TRP A 328 -5.77 -5.75 -9.39
C TRP A 328 -5.78 -7.19 -9.93
N CYS A 329 -5.76 -7.35 -11.23
CA CYS A 329 -5.69 -8.68 -11.84
C CYS A 329 -4.72 -8.73 -13.03
N TYR A 330 -4.16 -9.92 -13.23
CA TYR A 330 -3.40 -10.26 -14.43
C TYR A 330 -4.24 -11.21 -15.26
N THR A 331 -4.52 -10.86 -16.50
CA THR A 331 -5.32 -11.69 -17.42
C THR A 331 -4.48 -12.78 -18.05
N THR A 332 -3.19 -12.50 -18.32
CA THR A 332 -2.17 -13.50 -18.73
C THR A 332 -0.79 -13.07 -18.24
N ALA A 333 0.19 -13.98 -18.25
CA ALA A 333 1.58 -13.70 -17.88
C ALA A 333 2.28 -12.65 -18.81
N GLU A 334 1.72 -12.41 -20.00
CA GLU A 334 2.26 -11.47 -20.99
C GLU A 334 1.52 -10.12 -20.99
N GLU A 335 0.35 -10.03 -20.36
CA GLU A 335 -0.45 -8.81 -20.29
C GLU A 335 -0.10 -7.96 -19.08
N LYS A 336 -0.18 -6.65 -19.27
CA LYS A 336 -0.07 -5.71 -18.15
C LYS A 336 -1.27 -5.90 -17.24
N GLY A 337 -1.02 -6.04 -15.94
CA GLY A 337 -2.07 -6.05 -14.95
C GLY A 337 -2.93 -4.77 -15.01
N HIS A 338 -4.17 -4.88 -14.62
CA HIS A 338 -5.13 -3.77 -14.58
C HIS A 338 -6.13 -3.98 -13.45
N ASP A 339 -6.74 -2.89 -12.99
CA ASP A 339 -7.85 -2.98 -12.05
C ASP A 339 -9.09 -3.62 -12.70
N ARG A 340 -9.76 -4.49 -11.96
CA ARG A 340 -11.07 -4.98 -12.36
C ARG A 340 -12.07 -3.82 -12.42
N PRO A 341 -13.02 -3.83 -13.38
CA PRO A 341 -14.09 -2.84 -13.38
C PRO A 341 -14.79 -2.74 -12.03
N GLU A 342 -15.12 -1.53 -11.59
CA GLU A 342 -15.68 -1.26 -10.26
C GLU A 342 -16.88 -2.13 -9.93
N ILE A 343 -17.81 -2.31 -10.90
CA ILE A 343 -19.02 -3.12 -10.69
C ILE A 343 -18.75 -4.62 -10.55
N ILE A 344 -17.67 -5.13 -11.19
CA ILE A 344 -17.29 -6.53 -11.05
C ILE A 344 -16.66 -6.75 -9.69
N TRP A 345 -15.73 -5.87 -9.30
CA TRP A 345 -15.09 -5.92 -8.01
C TRP A 345 -16.09 -5.77 -6.86
N GLN A 346 -17.07 -4.88 -7.01
CA GLN A 346 -18.14 -4.71 -6.05
C GLN A 346 -18.91 -6.02 -5.77
N LYS A 347 -19.24 -6.76 -6.81
CA LYS A 347 -19.94 -8.05 -6.66
C LYS A 347 -19.09 -9.10 -5.92
N GLU A 348 -17.79 -9.11 -6.16
CA GLU A 348 -16.88 -10.00 -5.44
C GLU A 348 -16.79 -9.63 -3.95
N VAL A 349 -16.71 -8.34 -3.64
CA VAL A 349 -16.75 -7.84 -2.25
C VAL A 349 -18.10 -8.13 -1.59
N ASP A 350 -19.23 -7.97 -2.31
CA ASP A 350 -20.56 -8.32 -1.81
C ASP A 350 -20.64 -9.82 -1.45
N MET A 351 -20.10 -10.70 -2.29
CA MET A 351 -20.06 -12.14 -2.02
C MET A 351 -19.20 -12.48 -0.80
N TYR A 352 -18.06 -11.83 -0.65
CA TYR A 352 -17.19 -11.98 0.52
C TYR A 352 -17.92 -11.56 1.80
N LEU A 353 -18.50 -10.36 1.83
CA LEU A 353 -19.20 -9.84 3.00
C LEU A 353 -20.47 -10.63 3.34
N ASP A 354 -21.20 -11.16 2.34
CA ASP A 354 -22.35 -12.05 2.54
C ASP A 354 -21.95 -13.39 3.17
N GLY A 355 -20.71 -13.83 2.97
CA GLY A 355 -20.17 -15.07 3.54
C GLY A 355 -19.75 -14.96 5.01
N LEU A 356 -19.61 -13.75 5.56
CA LEU A 356 -19.18 -13.53 6.94
C LEU A 356 -20.32 -13.76 7.95
N ASN A 357 -19.94 -14.23 9.15
CA ASN A 357 -20.91 -14.33 10.24
C ASN A 357 -21.29 -12.94 10.78
N PRO A 358 -22.52 -12.74 11.24
CA PRO A 358 -22.91 -11.47 11.85
C PRO A 358 -22.07 -11.05 13.08
N ASP A 359 -21.44 -12.03 13.74
CA ASP A 359 -20.61 -11.81 14.92
C ASP A 359 -19.13 -11.63 14.60
N ASP A 360 -18.69 -11.86 13.36
CA ASP A 360 -17.32 -11.58 12.92
C ASP A 360 -17.06 -10.07 12.99
N VAL A 361 -15.84 -9.71 13.30
CA VAL A 361 -15.38 -8.32 13.31
C VAL A 361 -14.70 -8.01 11.99
N LEU A 362 -15.29 -7.11 11.21
CA LEU A 362 -14.68 -6.57 10.00
C LEU A 362 -13.78 -5.39 10.37
N VAL A 363 -12.57 -5.40 9.86
CA VAL A 363 -11.55 -4.39 10.15
C VAL A 363 -11.00 -3.84 8.84
N GLY A 364 -10.93 -2.52 8.74
CA GLY A 364 -10.21 -1.84 7.68
C GLY A 364 -8.73 -1.71 8.04
N VAL A 365 -7.86 -2.18 7.18
CA VAL A 365 -6.41 -2.15 7.36
C VAL A 365 -5.76 -1.37 6.22
N ASP A 366 -4.86 -0.46 6.55
CA ASP A 366 -4.00 0.26 5.62
C ASP A 366 -2.77 -0.61 5.36
N ILE A 367 -2.72 -1.27 4.20
CA ILE A 367 -1.53 -2.02 3.79
C ILE A 367 -0.67 -1.19 2.83
N HIS A 368 0.63 -1.28 2.98
CA HIS A 368 1.63 -0.69 2.08
C HIS A 368 2.31 -1.78 1.26
N ILE A 369 2.34 -1.57 -0.07
CA ILE A 369 2.94 -2.47 -1.06
C ILE A 369 3.97 -1.72 -1.88
#